data_9c5f00fb81489e55a0b764078a3b6392
#
_entry.id   9c5f00fb81489e55a0b764078a3b6392
#
_cell.length_a   1.000
_cell.length_b   1.000
_cell.length_c   1.000
_cell.angle_alpha   90.00
_cell.angle_beta   90.00
_cell.angle_gamma   90.00
#
_symmetry.space_group_name_H-M   'P 1'
#
loop_
_entity.id
_entity.type
_entity.pdbx_description
1 polymer ?
#
loop_
_entity_poly.entity_id
_entity_poly.type
_entity_poly.pdbx_seq_one_letter_code
_entity_poly.pdbx_strand_id
1 'polypeptide(L)'
;MHDEAYDRIRRGDRPVLVAAPHIGTSVPDELMALPAWRSVQAGPTDPAGERFLEAAATLGISSVAARMHPCVIDVNAAADNQTISSELGRSILCRAYSPLGEALYGEIGEPSIADVTRRVQKYWQPYHEALGAELRRLRAVHDDVLLLVSHAGSRLAPYRAQYRAPDCNVGTNRGASCNRRLVTALTQTVQRGGRSWVVNGKLADSFAAQHYGCPADGIHVVEIEVAGNWREDCAEPRAGASAADEFGTVLASLLEALPMSRAPDRTFRASPEIGSPR
;
A
#
# COMPACT_ATOMS: atom_id res chain seq x y z
N MET A 1 -9.25 24.28 -0.04
CA MET A 1 -8.69 23.47 1.05
C MET A 1 -7.84 22.40 0.37
N HIS A 2 -6.53 22.45 0.54
CA HIS A 2 -5.67 21.35 0.03
C HIS A 2 -5.93 20.12 0.89
N ASP A 3 -6.20 19.02 0.22
CA ASP A 3 -6.46 17.74 0.85
C ASP A 3 -5.20 17.28 1.59
N GLU A 4 -5.27 17.21 2.93
CA GLU A 4 -4.13 16.90 3.79
C GLU A 4 -3.87 15.39 3.95
N ALA A 5 -4.69 14.56 3.32
CA ALA A 5 -4.67 13.11 3.55
C ALA A 5 -3.70 12.36 2.65
N TYR A 6 -3.53 12.80 1.42
CA TYR A 6 -2.63 12.20 0.43
C TYR A 6 -1.79 13.30 -0.24
N ASP A 7 -0.59 12.93 -0.67
CA ASP A 7 0.35 13.93 -1.22
C ASP A 7 -0.11 14.40 -2.59
N ARG A 8 -0.50 13.46 -3.44
CA ARG A 8 -1.11 13.75 -4.75
C ARG A 8 -1.76 12.51 -5.36
N ILE A 9 -2.78 12.74 -6.18
CA ILE A 9 -3.23 11.80 -7.19
C ILE A 9 -2.56 12.18 -8.50
N ARG A 10 -1.81 11.24 -9.08
CA ARG A 10 -1.38 11.34 -10.47
C ARG A 10 -2.29 10.48 -11.32
N ARG A 11 -2.93 11.07 -12.32
CA ARG A 11 -3.82 10.34 -13.22
C ARG A 11 -3.07 9.88 -14.46
N GLY A 12 -3.28 8.62 -14.81
CA GLY A 12 -2.89 8.00 -16.06
C GLY A 12 -4.07 7.27 -16.67
N ASP A 13 -3.90 6.70 -17.86
CA ASP A 13 -4.98 6.06 -18.62
C ASP A 13 -4.81 4.54 -18.74
N ARG A 14 -3.77 4.00 -18.12
CA ARG A 14 -3.51 2.55 -18.10
C ARG A 14 -4.36 1.86 -17.04
N PRO A 15 -4.75 0.57 -17.24
CA PRO A 15 -5.61 -0.19 -16.34
C PRO A 15 -4.89 -0.65 -15.05
N VAL A 16 -3.97 0.14 -14.56
CA VAL A 16 -3.24 -0.08 -13.29
C VAL A 16 -3.29 1.18 -12.47
N LEU A 17 -3.49 1.02 -11.16
CA LEU A 17 -3.36 2.05 -10.15
C LEU A 17 -2.31 1.60 -9.13
N VAL A 18 -1.29 2.42 -8.90
CA VAL A 18 -0.31 2.19 -7.85
C VAL A 18 -0.69 2.97 -6.61
N ALA A 19 -0.83 2.30 -5.48
CA ALA A 19 -1.03 2.92 -4.18
C ALA A 19 0.23 2.77 -3.30
N ALA A 20 0.68 3.87 -2.70
CA ALA A 20 1.83 3.91 -1.81
C ALA A 20 1.42 4.45 -0.43
N PRO A 21 0.77 3.63 0.43
CA PRO A 21 0.25 4.04 1.72
C PRO A 21 1.32 4.35 2.76
N HIS A 22 2.57 3.88 2.56
CA HIS A 22 3.63 3.92 3.57
C HIS A 22 4.81 4.83 3.22
N ILE A 23 4.70 5.69 2.20
CA ILE A 23 5.77 6.65 1.86
C ILE A 23 5.66 7.98 2.59
N GLY A 24 4.52 8.26 3.22
CA GLY A 24 4.27 9.53 3.90
C GLY A 24 5.26 9.80 5.03
N THR A 25 5.70 11.04 5.13
CA THR A 25 6.65 11.52 6.15
C THR A 25 6.07 12.59 7.05
N SER A 26 4.87 13.10 6.74
CA SER A 26 4.26 14.18 7.53
C SER A 26 3.78 13.68 8.90
N VAL A 27 4.15 14.42 9.92
CA VAL A 27 3.70 14.23 11.32
C VAL A 27 3.07 15.54 11.78
N PRO A 28 1.86 15.53 12.36
CA PRO A 28 1.23 16.73 12.90
C PRO A 28 2.07 17.43 13.98
N ASP A 29 2.03 18.75 14.02
CA ASP A 29 2.84 19.57 14.93
C ASP A 29 2.60 19.21 16.40
N GLU A 30 1.37 18.87 16.77
CA GLU A 30 1.03 18.44 18.13
C GLU A 30 1.75 17.14 18.54
N LEU A 31 2.03 16.24 17.59
CA LEU A 31 2.82 15.03 17.84
C LEU A 31 4.32 15.32 17.84
N MET A 32 4.78 16.24 16.99
CA MET A 32 6.18 16.65 16.93
C MET A 32 6.66 17.33 18.22
N ALA A 33 5.76 17.81 19.06
CA ALA A 33 6.07 18.29 20.40
C ALA A 33 6.59 17.18 21.32
N LEU A 34 6.25 15.92 21.05
CA LEU A 34 6.73 14.75 21.80
C LEU A 34 8.07 14.26 21.24
N PRO A 35 9.12 14.08 22.07
CA PRO A 35 10.47 13.80 21.59
C PRO A 35 10.61 12.57 20.70
N ALA A 36 9.85 11.49 21.00
CA ALA A 36 9.93 10.24 20.24
C ALA A 36 9.47 10.37 18.79
N TRP A 37 8.63 11.36 18.46
CA TRP A 37 8.17 11.59 17.09
C TRP A 37 9.22 12.19 16.16
N ARG A 38 10.27 12.78 16.71
CA ARG A 38 11.38 13.33 15.93
C ARG A 38 12.18 12.23 15.22
N SER A 39 12.33 11.07 15.86
CA SER A 39 13.01 9.91 15.25
C SER A 39 12.16 9.26 14.15
N VAL A 40 10.84 9.35 14.24
CA VAL A 40 9.89 8.81 13.25
C VAL A 40 9.96 9.59 11.93
N GLN A 41 10.10 10.90 11.98
CA GLN A 41 10.11 11.78 10.79
C GLN A 41 11.41 11.65 9.96
N ALA A 42 12.44 10.98 10.45
CA ALA A 42 13.81 11.03 9.91
C ALA A 42 14.01 10.32 8.55
N GLY A 43 13.00 9.68 7.96
CA GLY A 43 13.15 9.05 6.65
C GLY A 43 11.91 8.32 6.14
N PRO A 44 11.88 7.98 4.84
CA PRO A 44 10.78 7.25 4.24
C PRO A 44 10.70 5.83 4.79
N THR A 45 9.48 5.40 5.08
CA THR A 45 9.23 4.04 5.60
C THR A 45 9.26 3.01 4.47
N ASP A 46 8.91 3.42 3.24
CA ASP A 46 8.82 2.56 2.05
C ASP A 46 9.58 3.16 0.84
N PRO A 47 10.89 2.95 0.74
CA PRO A 47 11.67 3.41 -0.42
C PRO A 47 11.24 2.72 -1.72
N ALA A 48 10.70 1.51 -1.68
CA ALA A 48 10.19 0.82 -2.86
C ALA A 48 8.91 1.48 -3.39
N GLY A 49 8.04 1.99 -2.50
CA GLY A 49 6.85 2.74 -2.87
C GLY A 49 7.19 3.96 -3.72
N GLU A 50 8.25 4.69 -3.38
CA GLU A 50 8.72 5.83 -4.19
C GLU A 50 9.15 5.39 -5.59
N ARG A 51 9.89 4.26 -5.70
CA ARG A 51 10.29 3.70 -7.00
C ARG A 51 9.11 3.24 -7.85
N PHE A 52 8.10 2.63 -7.23
CA PHE A 52 6.86 2.28 -7.94
C PHE A 52 6.14 3.54 -8.47
N LEU A 53 6.09 4.64 -7.71
CA LEU A 53 5.49 5.89 -8.16
C LEU A 53 6.25 6.51 -9.33
N GLU A 54 7.59 6.51 -9.31
CA GLU A 54 8.44 6.97 -10.40
C GLU A 54 8.21 6.16 -11.68
N ALA A 55 8.19 4.82 -11.56
CA ALA A 55 7.93 3.92 -12.66
C ALA A 55 6.50 4.08 -13.21
N ALA A 56 5.50 4.21 -12.34
CA ALA A 56 4.11 4.46 -12.73
C ALA A 56 3.99 5.75 -13.52
N ALA A 57 4.69 6.79 -13.09
CA ALA A 57 4.74 8.07 -13.77
C ALA A 57 5.26 7.96 -15.22
N THR A 58 6.34 7.20 -15.39
CA THR A 58 6.98 6.97 -16.71
C THR A 58 6.07 6.17 -17.65
N LEU A 59 5.30 5.23 -17.10
CA LEU A 59 4.42 4.34 -17.86
C LEU A 59 3.00 4.89 -18.08
N GLY A 60 2.69 6.11 -17.63
CA GLY A 60 1.34 6.68 -17.73
C GLY A 60 0.31 5.94 -16.88
N ILE A 61 0.74 5.36 -15.76
CA ILE A 61 -0.07 4.65 -14.78
C ILE A 61 -0.52 5.63 -13.70
N SER A 62 -1.78 5.51 -13.26
CA SER A 62 -2.30 6.29 -12.13
C SER A 62 -1.63 5.92 -10.81
N SER A 63 -1.47 6.89 -9.92
CA SER A 63 -0.95 6.63 -8.58
C SER A 63 -1.59 7.48 -7.50
N VAL A 64 -1.67 6.93 -6.28
CA VAL A 64 -2.10 7.60 -5.05
C VAL A 64 -1.08 7.34 -3.95
N ALA A 65 -0.58 8.39 -3.34
CA ALA A 65 0.42 8.32 -2.28
C ALA A 65 -0.11 8.91 -0.98
N ALA A 66 0.12 8.24 0.14
CA ALA A 66 -0.20 8.81 1.44
C ALA A 66 0.80 9.89 1.83
N ARG A 67 0.32 10.98 2.42
CA ARG A 67 1.14 12.08 2.95
C ARG A 67 1.60 11.84 4.38
N MET A 68 0.68 11.31 5.20
CA MET A 68 0.94 11.12 6.63
C MET A 68 1.86 9.93 6.86
N HIS A 69 2.78 10.07 7.81
CA HIS A 69 3.63 8.96 8.24
C HIS A 69 2.76 7.81 8.79
N PRO A 70 3.00 6.55 8.43
CA PRO A 70 2.16 5.42 8.81
C PRO A 70 2.12 5.14 10.33
N CYS A 71 3.02 5.72 11.12
CA CYS A 71 2.90 5.70 12.58
C CYS A 71 1.80 6.65 13.09
N VAL A 72 1.49 7.73 12.36
CA VAL A 72 0.39 8.65 12.70
C VAL A 72 -0.94 7.97 12.44
N ILE A 73 -1.07 7.41 11.24
CA ILE A 73 -2.20 6.57 10.82
C ILE A 73 -1.77 5.70 9.65
N ASP A 74 -1.97 4.39 9.79
CA ASP A 74 -1.70 3.43 8.73
C ASP A 74 -2.93 3.33 7.82
N VAL A 75 -2.89 4.01 6.69
CA VAL A 75 -4.01 3.98 5.72
C VAL A 75 -4.14 2.64 4.98
N ASN A 76 -3.23 1.69 5.18
CA ASN A 76 -3.39 0.30 4.74
C ASN A 76 -3.84 -0.65 5.87
N ALA A 77 -4.51 -0.10 6.87
CA ALA A 77 -5.16 -0.85 7.94
C ALA A 77 -6.65 -0.52 7.99
N ALA A 78 -7.47 -1.43 8.52
CA ALA A 78 -8.90 -1.21 8.68
C ALA A 78 -9.17 -0.06 9.67
N ALA A 79 -10.14 0.81 9.33
CA ALA A 79 -10.48 1.97 10.15
C ALA A 79 -11.13 1.59 11.49
N ASP A 80 -11.82 0.46 11.53
CA ASP A 80 -12.50 -0.08 12.73
C ASP A 80 -11.56 -0.85 13.66
N ASN A 81 -10.27 -0.93 13.31
CA ASN A 81 -9.24 -1.60 14.08
C ASN A 81 -9.50 -3.11 14.36
N GLN A 82 -10.43 -3.74 13.63
CA GLN A 82 -10.82 -5.13 13.86
C GLN A 82 -9.79 -6.14 13.35
N THR A 83 -8.87 -5.75 12.51
CA THR A 83 -7.71 -6.56 12.11
C THR A 83 -6.57 -6.45 13.14
N ILE A 84 -6.87 -6.68 14.38
CA ILE A 84 -5.85 -6.85 15.41
C ILE A 84 -5.28 -8.26 15.22
N SER A 85 -4.06 -8.37 14.74
CA SER A 85 -3.26 -9.53 15.03
C SER A 85 -3.09 -9.55 16.55
N SER A 86 -3.82 -10.44 17.18
CA SER A 86 -3.98 -10.56 18.64
C SER A 86 -2.68 -10.85 19.39
N GLU A 87 -1.59 -11.11 18.71
CA GLU A 87 -0.33 -11.50 19.34
C GLU A 87 0.37 -10.37 20.13
N LEU A 88 -0.04 -9.10 19.96
CA LEU A 88 0.60 -7.99 20.69
C LEU A 88 -0.37 -6.94 21.26
N GLY A 89 -1.68 -7.09 21.12
CA GLY A 89 -2.67 -6.16 21.71
C GLY A 89 -2.54 -4.69 21.28
N ARG A 90 -1.88 -4.41 20.15
CA ARG A 90 -1.53 -3.06 19.71
C ARG A 90 -2.30 -2.69 18.46
N SER A 91 -2.94 -1.53 18.49
CA SER A 91 -3.58 -0.97 17.31
C SER A 91 -2.56 -0.79 16.18
N ILE A 92 -2.87 -1.41 15.01
CA ILE A 92 -2.08 -1.23 13.80
C ILE A 92 -2.38 0.11 13.14
N LEU A 93 -3.63 0.60 13.28
CA LEU A 93 -4.12 1.81 12.62
C LEU A 93 -3.39 3.08 13.09
N CYS A 94 -3.21 3.26 14.41
CA CYS A 94 -2.44 4.36 15.00
C CYS A 94 -1.41 3.76 15.97
N ARG A 95 -0.13 3.88 15.64
CA ARG A 95 0.91 3.17 16.39
C ARG A 95 1.25 3.85 17.70
N ALA A 96 1.35 3.06 18.76
CA ALA A 96 1.82 3.52 20.07
C ALA A 96 3.36 3.49 20.20
N TYR A 97 4.03 2.74 19.32
CA TYR A 97 5.47 2.56 19.33
C TYR A 97 6.10 2.84 17.97
N SER A 98 7.30 3.42 17.98
CA SER A 98 8.11 3.60 16.78
C SER A 98 8.58 2.25 16.22
N PRO A 99 9.07 2.20 14.97
CA PRO A 99 9.75 1.01 14.44
C PRO A 99 10.94 0.53 15.27
N LEU A 100 11.55 1.42 16.05
CA LEU A 100 12.66 1.13 16.97
C LEU A 100 12.18 0.68 18.36
N GLY A 101 10.88 0.65 18.60
CA GLY A 101 10.28 0.23 19.85
C GLY A 101 10.17 1.33 20.93
N GLU A 102 10.42 2.58 20.58
CA GLU A 102 10.23 3.72 21.48
C GLU A 102 8.73 4.03 21.65
N ALA A 103 8.28 4.31 22.86
CA ALA A 103 6.91 4.73 23.13
C ALA A 103 6.67 6.13 22.56
N LEU A 104 5.82 6.23 21.51
CA LEU A 104 5.59 7.47 20.77
C LEU A 104 4.89 8.54 21.60
N TYR A 105 4.07 8.15 22.56
CA TYR A 105 3.28 9.04 23.41
C TYR A 105 3.80 9.18 24.85
N GLY A 106 4.93 8.53 25.16
CA GLY A 106 5.53 8.58 26.49
C GLY A 106 4.56 8.13 27.59
N GLU A 107 4.45 8.92 28.66
CA GLU A 107 3.54 8.66 29.80
C GLU A 107 2.06 8.88 29.46
N ILE A 108 1.74 9.57 28.39
CA ILE A 108 0.34 9.80 27.94
C ILE A 108 -0.31 8.49 27.47
N GLY A 109 0.51 7.52 27.04
CA GLY A 109 0.05 6.20 26.60
C GLY A 109 -0.42 6.18 25.14
N GLU A 110 -1.39 5.34 24.82
CA GLU A 110 -1.93 5.19 23.45
C GLU A 110 -2.87 6.35 23.10
N PRO A 111 -3.04 6.66 21.78
CA PRO A 111 -3.99 7.67 21.35
C PRO A 111 -5.42 7.30 21.79
N SER A 112 -6.18 8.27 22.25
CA SER A 112 -7.57 8.08 22.65
C SER A 112 -8.44 7.67 21.45
N ILE A 113 -9.61 7.06 21.72
CA ILE A 113 -10.61 6.74 20.68
C ILE A 113 -10.98 8.02 19.89
N ALA A 114 -11.13 9.15 20.55
CA ALA A 114 -11.44 10.42 19.90
C ALA A 114 -10.32 10.89 18.95
N ASP A 115 -9.04 10.68 19.33
CA ASP A 115 -7.89 10.99 18.48
C ASP A 115 -7.84 10.08 17.27
N VAL A 116 -8.07 8.78 17.45
CA VAL A 116 -8.13 7.81 16.36
C VAL A 116 -9.25 8.17 15.40
N THR A 117 -10.46 8.44 15.90
CA THR A 117 -11.62 8.84 15.08
C THR A 117 -11.32 10.09 14.26
N ARG A 118 -10.72 11.12 14.89
CA ARG A 118 -10.33 12.35 14.19
C ARG A 118 -9.31 12.08 13.08
N ARG A 119 -8.32 11.20 13.30
CA ARG A 119 -7.33 10.83 12.28
C ARG A 119 -7.97 10.03 11.15
N VAL A 120 -8.90 9.12 11.45
CA VAL A 120 -9.68 8.41 10.44
C VAL A 120 -10.42 9.39 9.53
N GLN A 121 -11.17 10.32 10.11
CA GLN A 121 -11.95 11.30 9.35
C GLN A 121 -11.06 12.26 8.54
N LYS A 122 -9.91 12.67 9.10
CA LYS A 122 -9.04 13.67 8.48
C LYS A 122 -8.10 13.09 7.43
N TYR A 123 -7.63 11.84 7.60
CA TYR A 123 -6.55 11.28 6.77
C TYR A 123 -6.94 9.97 6.09
N TRP A 124 -7.57 9.04 6.80
CA TRP A 124 -7.90 7.73 6.27
C TRP A 124 -9.04 7.80 5.24
N GLN A 125 -10.16 8.41 5.60
CA GLN A 125 -11.33 8.51 4.73
C GLN A 125 -11.02 9.23 3.41
N PRO A 126 -10.42 10.44 3.40
CA PRO A 126 -10.11 11.12 2.15
C PRO A 126 -9.13 10.35 1.25
N TYR A 127 -8.15 9.65 1.84
CA TYR A 127 -7.24 8.79 1.08
C TYR A 127 -8.00 7.67 0.36
N HIS A 128 -8.91 6.97 1.05
CA HIS A 128 -9.71 5.89 0.48
C HIS A 128 -10.79 6.38 -0.49
N GLU A 129 -11.36 7.54 -0.25
CA GLU A 129 -12.27 8.20 -1.20
C GLU A 129 -11.55 8.50 -2.52
N ALA A 130 -10.35 9.04 -2.45
CA ALA A 130 -9.50 9.32 -3.61
C ALA A 130 -9.13 8.04 -4.37
N LEU A 131 -8.67 7.01 -3.64
CA LEU A 131 -8.32 5.71 -4.21
C LEU A 131 -9.52 5.05 -4.89
N GLY A 132 -10.67 5.02 -4.20
CA GLY A 132 -11.90 4.46 -4.74
C GLY A 132 -12.44 5.24 -5.95
N ALA A 133 -12.34 6.57 -5.94
CA ALA A 133 -12.73 7.39 -7.08
C ALA A 133 -11.87 7.09 -8.32
N GLU A 134 -10.57 6.93 -8.13
CA GLU A 134 -9.65 6.62 -9.23
C GLU A 134 -9.86 5.19 -9.76
N LEU A 135 -10.10 4.21 -8.89
CA LEU A 135 -10.49 2.85 -9.31
C LEU A 135 -11.77 2.86 -10.16
N ARG A 136 -12.81 3.59 -9.72
CA ARG A 136 -14.05 3.73 -10.49
C ARG A 136 -13.82 4.40 -11.84
N ARG A 137 -12.98 5.45 -11.89
CA ARG A 137 -12.62 6.13 -13.14
C ARG A 137 -11.98 5.17 -14.15
N LEU A 138 -11.00 4.39 -13.70
CA LEU A 138 -10.32 3.41 -14.55
C LEU A 138 -11.27 2.28 -14.97
N ARG A 139 -12.09 1.77 -14.05
CA ARG A 139 -13.10 0.74 -14.36
C ARG A 139 -14.18 1.20 -15.37
N ALA A 140 -14.42 2.49 -15.47
CA ALA A 140 -15.37 3.03 -16.46
C ALA A 140 -14.88 2.85 -17.91
N VAL A 141 -13.57 2.69 -18.12
CA VAL A 141 -12.94 2.60 -19.45
C VAL A 141 -12.18 1.30 -19.69
N HIS A 142 -11.95 0.50 -18.65
CA HIS A 142 -11.24 -0.78 -18.73
C HIS A 142 -12.05 -1.91 -18.10
N ASP A 143 -12.06 -3.08 -18.72
CA ASP A 143 -12.78 -4.26 -18.26
C ASP A 143 -12.15 -4.88 -17.00
N ASP A 144 -10.85 -4.79 -16.87
CA ASP A 144 -10.10 -5.22 -15.70
C ASP A 144 -9.12 -4.13 -15.30
N VAL A 145 -9.02 -3.88 -14.00
CA VAL A 145 -8.08 -2.91 -13.40
C VAL A 145 -7.31 -3.59 -12.28
N LEU A 146 -6.03 -3.33 -12.20
CA LEU A 146 -5.17 -3.76 -11.10
C LEU A 146 -4.88 -2.59 -10.17
N LEU A 147 -5.17 -2.77 -8.89
CA LEU A 147 -4.60 -1.99 -7.80
C LEU A 147 -3.33 -2.72 -7.30
N LEU A 148 -2.17 -2.12 -7.50
CA LEU A 148 -0.91 -2.56 -6.90
C LEU A 148 -0.62 -1.69 -5.68
N VAL A 149 -0.52 -2.30 -4.50
CA VAL A 149 -0.24 -1.59 -3.24
C VAL A 149 1.18 -1.90 -2.78
N SER A 150 2.04 -0.88 -2.69
CA SER A 150 3.36 -1.01 -2.06
C SER A 150 3.22 -1.02 -0.55
N HIS A 151 3.73 -2.06 0.09
CA HIS A 151 3.56 -2.30 1.52
C HIS A 151 4.92 -2.30 2.25
N ALA A 152 5.00 -1.71 3.42
CA ALA A 152 6.22 -1.69 4.24
C ALA A 152 5.98 -2.13 5.70
N GLY A 153 5.04 -3.04 5.92
CA GLY A 153 4.60 -3.46 7.25
C GLY A 153 5.73 -4.03 8.13
N SER A 154 6.72 -4.70 7.55
CA SER A 154 7.84 -5.25 8.31
C SER A 154 8.74 -4.18 8.92
N ARG A 155 8.82 -2.99 8.30
CA ARG A 155 9.57 -1.86 8.87
C ARG A 155 8.82 -1.13 9.97
N LEU A 156 7.50 -1.29 9.99
CA LEU A 156 6.64 -0.67 10.99
C LEU A 156 6.52 -1.51 12.26
N ALA A 157 6.94 -2.79 12.21
CA ALA A 157 6.88 -3.68 13.37
C ALA A 157 8.17 -3.61 14.17
N PRO A 158 8.13 -3.21 15.46
CA PRO A 158 9.29 -3.25 16.31
C PRO A 158 9.79 -4.70 16.52
N TYR A 159 11.10 -4.89 16.63
CA TYR A 159 11.75 -6.15 17.04
C TYR A 159 11.74 -7.35 16.09
N ARG A 160 11.41 -7.19 14.81
CA ARG A 160 11.53 -8.30 13.86
C ARG A 160 12.72 -8.11 12.92
N ALA A 161 13.92 -8.43 13.40
CA ALA A 161 15.02 -8.74 12.50
C ALA A 161 14.67 -10.01 11.72
N GLN A 162 14.27 -9.89 10.48
CA GLN A 162 13.98 -11.05 9.63
C GLN A 162 15.30 -11.54 9.03
N TYR A 163 15.99 -12.42 9.71
CA TYR A 163 17.09 -13.19 9.13
C TYR A 163 16.55 -13.96 7.92
N ARG A 164 17.10 -13.69 6.73
CA ARG A 164 16.71 -14.31 5.45
C ARG A 164 15.25 -14.11 5.04
N ALA A 165 14.71 -12.91 5.25
CA ALA A 165 13.44 -12.55 4.64
C ALA A 165 13.54 -12.64 3.11
N PRO A 166 12.52 -13.15 2.41
CA PRO A 166 12.47 -13.08 0.96
C PRO A 166 12.49 -11.62 0.51
N ASP A 167 13.09 -11.35 -0.66
CA ASP A 167 13.19 -9.99 -1.21
C ASP A 167 11.83 -9.41 -1.58
N CYS A 168 10.87 -10.28 -1.90
CA CYS A 168 9.51 -9.89 -2.28
C CYS A 168 8.47 -10.72 -1.53
N ASN A 169 7.56 -10.04 -0.82
CA ASN A 169 6.36 -10.66 -0.26
C ASN A 169 5.15 -10.16 -1.05
N VAL A 170 4.30 -11.09 -1.51
CA VAL A 170 3.11 -10.81 -2.31
C VAL A 170 1.87 -11.21 -1.52
N GLY A 171 0.91 -10.30 -1.42
CA GLY A 171 -0.40 -10.50 -0.78
C GLY A 171 -1.51 -10.51 -1.82
N THR A 172 -2.40 -11.51 -1.74
CA THR A 172 -3.50 -11.69 -2.69
C THR A 172 -4.79 -12.15 -2.03
N ASN A 173 -4.96 -11.87 -0.74
CA ASN A 173 -6.08 -12.41 0.05
C ASN A 173 -6.26 -13.91 -0.22
N ARG A 174 -5.20 -14.70 -0.01
CA ARG A 174 -5.16 -16.15 -0.27
C ARG A 174 -5.57 -16.56 -1.68
N GLY A 175 -5.37 -15.69 -2.66
CA GLY A 175 -5.74 -15.88 -4.06
C GLY A 175 -7.12 -15.35 -4.45
N ALA A 176 -7.87 -14.76 -3.51
CA ALA A 176 -9.22 -14.27 -3.75
C ALA A 176 -9.26 -12.85 -4.37
N SER A 177 -8.19 -12.04 -4.23
CA SER A 177 -8.20 -10.64 -4.65
C SER A 177 -7.73 -10.39 -6.07
N CYS A 178 -7.18 -11.37 -6.79
CA CYS A 178 -6.68 -11.16 -8.14
C CYS A 178 -6.67 -12.43 -8.99
N ASN A 179 -6.60 -12.23 -10.32
CA ASN A 179 -6.38 -13.33 -11.25
C ASN A 179 -4.97 -13.94 -11.06
N ARG A 180 -4.87 -15.27 -11.11
CA ARG A 180 -3.61 -16.01 -10.95
C ARG A 180 -2.53 -15.59 -11.95
N ARG A 181 -2.90 -15.15 -13.16
CA ARG A 181 -1.95 -14.68 -14.18
C ARG A 181 -1.11 -13.51 -13.68
N LEU A 182 -1.71 -12.58 -12.90
CA LEU A 182 -1.01 -11.44 -12.33
C LEU A 182 0.07 -11.88 -11.33
N VAL A 183 -0.26 -12.85 -10.47
CA VAL A 183 0.69 -13.42 -9.51
C VAL A 183 1.84 -14.11 -10.24
N THR A 184 1.53 -14.88 -11.29
CA THR A 184 2.54 -15.59 -12.10
C THR A 184 3.47 -14.59 -12.80
N ALA A 185 2.93 -13.54 -13.44
CA ALA A 185 3.72 -12.51 -14.10
C ALA A 185 4.64 -11.78 -13.12
N LEU A 186 4.11 -11.36 -11.98
CA LEU A 186 4.88 -10.70 -10.93
C LEU A 186 6.03 -11.59 -10.44
N THR A 187 5.74 -12.82 -10.00
CA THR A 187 6.75 -13.70 -9.40
C THR A 187 7.81 -14.14 -10.41
N GLN A 188 7.45 -14.37 -11.67
CA GLN A 188 8.42 -14.68 -12.73
C GLN A 188 9.31 -13.47 -13.03
N THR A 189 8.77 -12.26 -13.01
CA THR A 189 9.57 -11.05 -13.25
C THR A 189 10.54 -10.81 -12.11
N VAL A 190 10.08 -10.91 -10.86
CA VAL A 190 10.91 -10.81 -9.65
C VAL A 190 12.02 -11.86 -9.66
N GLN A 191 11.71 -13.11 -10.02
CA GLN A 191 12.68 -14.20 -10.11
C GLN A 191 13.71 -13.96 -11.21
N ARG A 192 13.31 -13.46 -12.39
CA ARG A 192 14.23 -13.10 -13.48
C ARG A 192 15.19 -11.99 -13.09
N GLY A 193 14.76 -11.06 -12.22
CA GLY A 193 15.62 -10.06 -11.58
C GLY A 193 16.56 -10.62 -10.50
N GLY A 194 16.57 -11.95 -10.28
CA GLY A 194 17.42 -12.60 -9.28
C GLY A 194 16.93 -12.43 -7.84
N ARG A 195 15.67 -12.02 -7.65
CA ARG A 195 15.07 -11.78 -6.33
C ARG A 195 14.28 -13.00 -5.85
N SER A 196 14.36 -13.28 -4.57
CA SER A 196 13.53 -14.29 -3.91
C SER A 196 12.13 -13.77 -3.60
N TRP A 197 11.14 -14.66 -3.55
CA TRP A 197 9.75 -14.25 -3.31
C TRP A 197 8.95 -15.27 -2.51
N VAL A 198 7.88 -14.78 -1.88
CA VAL A 198 6.84 -15.60 -1.26
C VAL A 198 5.46 -14.99 -1.52
N VAL A 199 4.46 -15.84 -1.76
CA VAL A 199 3.07 -15.43 -1.95
C VAL A 199 2.25 -15.85 -0.75
N ASN A 200 1.40 -14.95 -0.25
CA ASN A 200 0.51 -15.20 0.87
C ASN A 200 1.22 -15.74 2.13
N GLY A 201 2.43 -15.24 2.37
CA GLY A 201 3.10 -15.41 3.65
C GLY A 201 2.50 -14.42 4.67
N LYS A 202 3.28 -13.46 5.11
CA LYS A 202 2.83 -12.42 6.07
C LYS A 202 1.77 -11.46 5.53
N LEU A 203 1.61 -11.38 4.20
CA LEU A 203 0.59 -10.55 3.52
C LEU A 203 -0.65 -11.36 3.09
N ALA A 204 -0.87 -12.56 3.62
CA ALA A 204 -2.00 -13.41 3.21
C ALA A 204 -3.35 -12.74 3.39
N ASP A 205 -3.51 -11.98 4.47
CA ASP A 205 -4.74 -11.35 4.92
C ASP A 205 -4.60 -9.81 4.99
N SER A 206 -3.89 -9.22 4.02
CA SER A 206 -3.63 -7.78 3.97
C SER A 206 -4.89 -6.98 3.62
N PHE A 207 -4.99 -5.76 4.17
CA PHE A 207 -6.22 -4.96 4.18
C PHE A 207 -6.70 -4.58 2.78
N ALA A 208 -5.87 -3.98 1.93
CA ALA A 208 -6.32 -3.50 0.63
C ALA A 208 -6.77 -4.66 -0.28
N ALA A 209 -6.10 -5.83 -0.19
CA ALA A 209 -6.49 -7.02 -0.94
C ALA A 209 -7.87 -7.55 -0.52
N GLN A 210 -8.21 -7.46 0.77
CA GLN A 210 -9.54 -7.84 1.26
C GLN A 210 -10.60 -6.79 0.93
N HIS A 211 -10.25 -5.50 1.05
CA HIS A 211 -11.19 -4.40 0.98
C HIS A 211 -11.62 -4.05 -0.46
N TYR A 212 -10.67 -4.07 -1.39
CA TYR A 212 -10.90 -3.66 -2.78
C TYR A 212 -10.99 -4.82 -3.77
N GLY A 213 -10.39 -5.98 -3.44
CA GLY A 213 -10.27 -7.10 -4.36
C GLY A 213 -11.61 -7.74 -4.69
N CYS A 214 -12.07 -7.57 -5.92
CA CYS A 214 -13.26 -8.20 -6.47
C CYS A 214 -13.02 -8.57 -7.94
N PRO A 215 -12.30 -9.68 -8.23
CA PRO A 215 -11.99 -10.08 -9.60
C PRO A 215 -13.23 -10.35 -10.45
N ALA A 216 -14.35 -10.74 -9.83
CA ALA A 216 -15.62 -10.93 -10.52
C ALA A 216 -16.16 -9.63 -11.12
N ASP A 217 -15.85 -8.49 -10.49
CA ASP A 217 -16.20 -7.14 -10.97
C ASP A 217 -15.03 -6.48 -11.72
N GLY A 218 -13.98 -7.23 -12.07
CA GLY A 218 -12.80 -6.75 -12.79
C GLY A 218 -11.89 -5.86 -11.95
N ILE A 219 -11.94 -5.94 -10.62
CA ILE A 219 -11.02 -5.22 -9.74
C ILE A 219 -10.05 -6.23 -9.11
N HIS A 220 -8.83 -6.22 -9.59
CA HIS A 220 -7.76 -7.05 -9.06
C HIS A 220 -6.92 -6.26 -8.08
N VAL A 221 -6.51 -6.89 -6.97
CA VAL A 221 -5.58 -6.28 -6.00
C VAL A 221 -4.42 -7.21 -5.73
N VAL A 222 -3.22 -6.65 -5.80
CA VAL A 222 -1.98 -7.28 -5.38
C VAL A 222 -1.28 -6.33 -4.41
N GLU A 223 -0.94 -6.81 -3.23
CA GLU A 223 -0.04 -6.09 -2.33
C GLU A 223 1.37 -6.64 -2.46
N ILE A 224 2.35 -5.77 -2.49
CA ILE A 224 3.76 -6.12 -2.60
C ILE A 224 4.56 -5.43 -1.49
N GLU A 225 5.39 -6.19 -0.79
CA GLU A 225 6.39 -5.64 0.11
C GLU A 225 7.78 -6.03 -0.37
N VAL A 226 8.55 -5.03 -0.74
CA VAL A 226 9.97 -5.17 -1.05
C VAL A 226 10.76 -5.21 0.26
N ALA A 227 11.56 -6.26 0.42
CA ALA A 227 12.31 -6.56 1.64
C ALA A 227 13.72 -7.04 1.31
N GLY A 228 14.46 -7.53 2.31
CA GLY A 228 15.78 -8.10 2.11
C GLY A 228 16.73 -7.20 1.33
N ASN A 229 17.53 -7.81 0.48
CA ASN A 229 18.52 -7.10 -0.34
C ASN A 229 17.87 -6.16 -1.36
N TRP A 230 16.69 -6.49 -1.87
CA TRP A 230 16.01 -5.61 -2.83
C TRP A 230 15.66 -4.26 -2.22
N ARG A 231 15.22 -4.23 -0.97
CA ARG A 231 14.96 -2.98 -0.25
C ARG A 231 16.23 -2.18 0.01
N GLU A 232 17.34 -2.85 0.36
CA GLU A 232 18.63 -2.20 0.56
C GLU A 232 19.10 -1.52 -0.73
N ASP A 233 18.96 -2.20 -1.86
CA ASP A 233 19.27 -1.65 -3.18
C ASP A 233 18.35 -0.44 -3.55
N CYS A 234 17.13 -0.37 -3.03
CA CYS A 234 16.24 0.80 -3.22
C CYS A 234 16.69 2.01 -2.41
N ALA A 235 17.16 1.78 -1.18
CA ALA A 235 17.60 2.85 -0.29
C ALA A 235 18.96 3.42 -0.71
N GLU A 236 19.85 2.57 -1.21
CA GLU A 236 21.20 2.93 -1.68
C GLU A 236 21.42 2.37 -3.10
N PRO A 237 20.94 3.07 -4.15
CA PRO A 237 21.11 2.62 -5.52
C PRO A 237 22.59 2.44 -5.87
N ARG A 238 22.97 1.25 -6.31
CA ARG A 238 24.32 0.99 -6.80
C ARG A 238 24.58 1.79 -8.07
N ALA A 239 25.77 2.36 -8.21
CA ALA A 239 26.16 3.10 -9.40
C ALA A 239 25.99 2.23 -10.65
N GLY A 240 25.14 2.67 -11.59
CA GLY A 240 24.86 1.99 -12.85
C GLY A 240 23.66 1.03 -12.88
N ALA A 241 23.01 0.75 -11.75
CA ALA A 241 21.75 0.01 -11.72
C ALA A 241 20.59 1.04 -11.67
N SER A 242 19.78 1.10 -12.72
CA SER A 242 18.54 1.88 -12.68
C SER A 242 17.50 1.06 -11.93
N ALA A 243 17.33 1.36 -10.65
CA ALA A 243 16.24 0.76 -9.85
C ALA A 243 14.85 1.06 -10.50
N ALA A 244 14.72 2.17 -11.21
CA ALA A 244 13.51 2.49 -11.98
C ALA A 244 13.20 1.41 -13.03
N ASP A 245 14.20 0.75 -13.60
CA ASP A 245 14.01 -0.29 -14.62
C ASP A 245 13.41 -1.59 -14.03
N GLU A 246 13.79 -2.00 -12.82
CA GLU A 246 13.21 -3.19 -12.18
C GLU A 246 11.71 -2.97 -11.88
N PHE A 247 11.34 -1.84 -11.29
CA PHE A 247 9.95 -1.51 -10.95
C PHE A 247 9.12 -1.25 -12.21
N GLY A 248 9.69 -0.60 -13.22
CA GLY A 248 9.07 -0.43 -14.54
C GLY A 248 8.80 -1.77 -15.21
N THR A 249 9.75 -2.71 -15.15
CA THR A 249 9.59 -4.06 -15.69
C THR A 249 8.49 -4.85 -14.97
N VAL A 250 8.38 -4.71 -13.64
CA VAL A 250 7.28 -5.29 -12.85
C VAL A 250 5.94 -4.73 -13.31
N LEU A 251 5.80 -3.40 -13.38
CA LEU A 251 4.55 -2.77 -13.81
C LEU A 251 4.17 -3.13 -15.24
N ALA A 252 5.12 -3.17 -16.16
CA ALA A 252 4.89 -3.58 -17.55
C ALA A 252 4.40 -5.02 -17.63
N SER A 253 5.03 -5.95 -16.89
CA SER A 253 4.62 -7.35 -16.86
C SER A 253 3.21 -7.54 -16.30
N LEU A 254 2.82 -6.74 -15.32
CA LEU A 254 1.47 -6.76 -14.75
C LEU A 254 0.44 -6.18 -15.72
N LEU A 255 0.77 -5.12 -16.47
CA LEU A 255 -0.07 -4.59 -17.54
C LEU A 255 -0.34 -5.63 -18.63
N GLU A 256 0.68 -6.36 -19.06
CA GLU A 256 0.56 -7.42 -20.07
C GLU A 256 -0.25 -8.62 -19.56
N ALA A 257 -0.19 -8.90 -18.27
CA ALA A 257 -0.87 -10.04 -17.66
C ALA A 257 -2.35 -9.76 -17.30
N LEU A 258 -2.79 -8.49 -17.33
CA LEU A 258 -4.20 -8.18 -17.12
C LEU A 258 -5.05 -8.88 -18.18
N PRO A 259 -6.19 -9.49 -17.80
CA PRO A 259 -7.10 -10.07 -18.75
C PRO A 259 -7.55 -9.01 -19.76
N MET A 260 -7.31 -9.26 -21.05
CA MET A 260 -7.90 -8.46 -22.11
C MET A 260 -9.29 -9.04 -22.38
N SER A 261 -10.32 -8.53 -21.70
CA SER A 261 -11.67 -8.99 -21.96
C SER A 261 -12.13 -8.51 -23.33
N ARG A 262 -12.64 -9.44 -24.15
CA ARG A 262 -13.46 -9.08 -25.31
C ARG A 262 -14.78 -8.56 -24.79
N ALA A 263 -15.11 -7.32 -25.10
CA ALA A 263 -16.34 -6.67 -24.69
C ALA A 263 -17.57 -7.55 -24.89
N PRO A 264 -18.35 -7.85 -23.86
CA PRO A 264 -19.76 -8.06 -23.98
C PRO A 264 -20.51 -6.82 -23.54
N ASP A 265 -21.62 -6.62 -24.21
CA ASP A 265 -22.65 -5.62 -23.96
C ASP A 265 -22.91 -5.39 -22.45
N ARG A 266 -22.53 -4.22 -21.94
CA ARG A 266 -22.63 -3.92 -20.50
C ARG A 266 -23.88 -3.09 -20.22
N THR A 267 -24.92 -3.75 -19.77
CA THR A 267 -25.91 -3.09 -18.90
C THR A 267 -25.29 -2.97 -17.51
N PHE A 268 -24.96 -1.76 -17.13
CA PHE A 268 -24.39 -1.40 -15.84
C PHE A 268 -25.36 -1.81 -14.71
N ARG A 269 -25.02 -2.82 -13.92
CA ARG A 269 -25.67 -3.01 -12.62
C ARG A 269 -24.93 -2.12 -11.63
N ALA A 270 -25.63 -1.12 -11.12
CA ALA A 270 -25.14 -0.32 -10.01
C ALA A 270 -24.79 -1.25 -8.84
N SER A 271 -23.53 -1.23 -8.44
CA SER A 271 -23.09 -1.92 -7.21
C SER A 271 -23.82 -1.33 -6.00
N PRO A 272 -24.14 -2.15 -5.00
CA PRO A 272 -24.74 -1.63 -3.77
C PRO A 272 -23.83 -0.58 -3.15
N GLU A 273 -24.43 0.48 -2.66
CA GLU A 273 -23.78 1.56 -1.92
C GLU A 273 -22.85 0.94 -0.86
N ILE A 274 -21.60 1.38 -0.87
CA ILE A 274 -20.64 1.08 0.20
C ILE A 274 -21.26 1.62 1.46
N GLY A 275 -21.79 0.72 2.28
CA GLY A 275 -22.53 1.06 3.49
C GLY A 275 -21.69 1.96 4.39
N SER A 276 -22.25 3.10 4.76
CA SER A 276 -21.74 3.92 5.85
C SER A 276 -21.62 3.03 7.09
N PRO A 277 -20.52 3.10 7.83
CA PRO A 277 -20.37 2.33 9.05
C PRO A 277 -21.42 2.79 10.07
N ARG A 278 -22.16 1.84 10.63
CA ARG A 278 -23.02 2.04 11.81
C ARG A 278 -22.17 2.07 13.07
#